data_127207615df1eb4704786c0f5c3d3ba8
#
_entry.id   127207615df1eb4704786c0f5c3d3ba8
#
_cell.length_a   1.000
_cell.length_b   1.000
_cell.length_c   1.000
_cell.angle_alpha   90.00
_cell.angle_beta   90.00
_cell.angle_gamma   90.00
#
_symmetry.space_group_name_H-M   'P 1'
#
loop_
_entity.id
_entity.type
_entity.pdbx_description
1 polymer ?
#
loop_
_entity_poly.entity_id
_entity_poly.type
_entity_poly.pdbx_seq_one_letter_code
_entity_poly.pdbx_strand_id
1 'polypeptide(L)'
;MRVRLLGAAAAVLAACSALAVIIANPATTATGPCGTKTSTSYTHVVVVVMENKLYSNIIGSSSAPYENSLAQQCGLATNYYGVTHPSLPNYIALAAGTTAGITDDKSPAYHRLTNPSIFSQVGSSSWRSYQESMPFNCDLSNSGSYAVKHNPAAYFTNIRTACGQNDVPLPSTPSFSRKYTFVTPNLCHDMHDCSVSTGDAWLKSFVPKILASTEYRNGNLVLFLTFDESNSSASNRVATIVVGPTVPAGTRVSTSFNHYSLLRTSESILGVPCLSNACNATSMRSGFHL
;
A
#
# COMPACT_ATOMS: atom_id res chain seq x y z
N MET A 1 82.36 -61.33 -15.92
CA MET A 1 81.93 -60.57 -14.73
C MET A 1 81.18 -59.30 -15.18
N ARG A 2 79.89 -59.31 -15.14
CA ARG A 2 79.03 -58.22 -15.62
C ARG A 2 78.39 -57.50 -14.36
N VAL A 3 78.78 -56.23 -14.21
CA VAL A 3 78.20 -55.36 -13.22
C VAL A 3 76.96 -54.70 -13.80
N ARG A 4 75.80 -54.84 -13.09
CA ARG A 4 74.55 -54.12 -13.43
C ARG A 4 74.46 -52.89 -12.53
N LEU A 5 74.34 -51.74 -13.21
CA LEU A 5 73.98 -50.46 -12.51
C LEU A 5 72.43 -50.41 -12.44
N LEU A 6 71.92 -50.17 -11.21
CA LEU A 6 70.55 -49.81 -10.97
C LEU A 6 70.41 -48.30 -11.00
N GLY A 7 69.59 -47.81 -11.95
CA GLY A 7 69.19 -46.39 -11.96
C GLY A 7 67.97 -46.15 -11.13
N ALA A 8 68.03 -45.24 -10.16
CA ALA A 8 66.90 -44.76 -9.38
C ALA A 8 66.21 -43.61 -10.13
N ALA A 9 64.93 -43.80 -10.46
CA ALA A 9 64.07 -42.75 -10.99
C ALA A 9 63.41 -41.99 -9.84
N ALA A 10 63.67 -40.70 -9.73
CA ALA A 10 62.99 -39.78 -8.80
C ALA A 10 61.70 -39.27 -9.47
N ALA A 11 60.56 -39.58 -8.90
CA ALA A 11 59.28 -39.01 -9.30
C ALA A 11 59.07 -37.64 -8.60
N VAL A 12 58.97 -36.60 -9.40
CA VAL A 12 58.61 -35.26 -8.95
C VAL A 12 57.09 -35.15 -8.97
N LEU A 13 56.45 -35.11 -7.79
CA LEU A 13 55.03 -34.78 -7.64
C LEU A 13 54.85 -33.25 -7.71
N ALA A 14 54.28 -32.77 -8.81
CA ALA A 14 53.82 -31.40 -8.95
C ALA A 14 52.43 -31.28 -8.27
N ALA A 15 52.38 -30.56 -7.12
CA ALA A 15 51.13 -30.20 -6.48
C ALA A 15 50.55 -28.98 -7.19
N CYS A 16 49.50 -29.18 -7.99
CA CYS A 16 48.67 -28.07 -8.50
C CYS A 16 47.71 -27.56 -7.40
N SER A 17 48.07 -26.43 -6.79
CA SER A 17 47.15 -25.71 -5.92
C SER A 17 46.13 -24.95 -6.77
N ALA A 18 44.90 -25.47 -6.83
CA ALA A 18 43.77 -24.76 -7.44
C ALA A 18 43.36 -23.60 -6.53
N LEU A 19 43.69 -22.40 -6.92
CA LEU A 19 43.15 -21.18 -6.29
C LEU A 19 41.68 -21.04 -6.66
N ALA A 20 40.74 -21.32 -5.74
CA ALA A 20 39.32 -21.03 -5.91
C ALA A 20 39.12 -19.52 -5.85
N VAL A 21 38.96 -18.88 -6.99
CA VAL A 21 38.51 -17.49 -7.08
C VAL A 21 37.03 -17.45 -6.67
N ILE A 22 36.77 -17.01 -5.43
CA ILE A 22 35.40 -16.69 -5.01
C ILE A 22 35.02 -15.42 -5.75
N ILE A 23 34.29 -15.56 -6.85
CA ILE A 23 33.63 -14.44 -7.50
C ILE A 23 32.46 -14.04 -6.58
N ALA A 24 32.67 -13.03 -5.73
CA ALA A 24 31.58 -12.39 -5.03
C ALA A 24 30.65 -11.79 -6.10
N ASN A 25 29.46 -12.37 -6.27
CA ASN A 25 28.44 -11.73 -7.06
C ASN A 25 28.24 -10.32 -6.49
N PRO A 26 28.34 -9.26 -7.32
CA PRO A 26 27.97 -7.94 -6.85
C PRO A 26 26.52 -8.03 -6.40
N ALA A 27 26.26 -7.62 -5.15
CA ALA A 27 24.91 -7.46 -4.65
C ALA A 27 24.14 -6.62 -5.69
N THR A 28 23.14 -7.22 -6.33
CA THR A 28 22.27 -6.49 -7.26
C THR A 28 21.66 -5.35 -6.45
N THR A 29 22.12 -4.12 -6.69
CA THR A 29 21.48 -2.93 -6.14
C THR A 29 20.02 -3.00 -6.53
N ALA A 30 19.13 -3.01 -5.53
CA ALA A 30 17.70 -3.05 -5.75
C ALA A 30 17.32 -1.88 -6.67
N THR A 31 16.99 -2.18 -7.92
CA THR A 31 16.58 -1.17 -8.91
C THR A 31 15.13 -0.74 -8.73
N GLY A 32 14.44 -1.28 -7.73
CA GLY A 32 13.04 -1.01 -7.40
C GLY A 32 12.85 0.18 -6.46
N PRO A 33 11.60 0.59 -6.25
CA PRO A 33 11.27 1.72 -5.39
C PRO A 33 11.53 1.45 -3.90
N CYS A 34 11.64 0.20 -3.48
CA CYS A 34 11.74 -0.21 -2.07
C CYS A 34 13.14 -0.72 -1.71
N GLY A 35 13.46 -0.78 -0.41
CA GLY A 35 14.78 -1.25 0.07
C GLY A 35 15.93 -0.29 -0.25
N THR A 36 15.64 0.95 -0.55
CA THR A 36 16.65 1.96 -0.93
C THR A 36 17.28 2.64 0.28
N LYS A 37 16.72 2.44 1.47
CA LYS A 37 17.22 2.97 2.75
C LYS A 37 17.19 1.89 3.83
N THR A 38 18.15 1.96 4.75
CA THR A 38 18.21 1.05 5.92
C THR A 38 17.34 1.53 7.07
N SER A 39 17.12 2.84 7.18
CA SER A 39 16.25 3.48 8.19
C SER A 39 15.72 4.80 7.68
N THR A 40 14.57 5.22 8.18
CA THR A 40 13.99 6.53 7.94
C THR A 40 12.96 6.87 9.02
N SER A 41 12.54 8.14 9.06
CA SER A 41 11.37 8.57 9.83
C SER A 41 10.25 8.92 8.87
N TYR A 42 9.27 8.04 8.76
CA TYR A 42 8.07 8.33 7.97
C TYR A 42 7.23 9.41 8.65
N THR A 43 6.82 10.39 7.88
CA THR A 43 5.96 11.51 8.30
C THR A 43 4.79 11.74 7.37
N HIS A 44 4.75 10.98 6.27
CA HIS A 44 3.70 11.03 5.25
C HIS A 44 3.17 9.63 4.97
N VAL A 45 1.85 9.52 4.94
CA VAL A 45 1.15 8.28 4.60
C VAL A 45 0.24 8.55 3.40
N VAL A 46 0.35 7.73 2.37
CA VAL A 46 -0.57 7.69 1.24
C VAL A 46 -1.30 6.35 1.28
N VAL A 47 -2.62 6.38 1.21
CA VAL A 47 -3.48 5.20 1.07
C VAL A 47 -4.21 5.29 -0.25
N VAL A 48 -4.04 4.30 -1.12
CA VAL A 48 -4.80 4.13 -2.37
C VAL A 48 -5.71 2.93 -2.17
N VAL A 49 -7.01 3.12 -2.38
CA VAL A 49 -8.01 2.07 -2.18
C VAL A 49 -8.64 1.72 -3.52
N MET A 50 -8.55 0.45 -3.87
CA MET A 50 -9.17 -0.19 -5.02
C MET A 50 -10.39 -0.99 -4.59
N GLU A 51 -11.15 -1.55 -5.53
CA GLU A 51 -12.50 -2.08 -5.29
C GLU A 51 -12.68 -3.55 -5.65
N ASN A 52 -13.35 -4.26 -4.72
CA ASN A 52 -14.08 -5.51 -4.97
C ASN A 52 -13.26 -6.61 -5.66
N LYS A 53 -12.00 -6.86 -5.25
CA LYS A 53 -11.20 -7.96 -5.82
C LYS A 53 -10.62 -8.87 -4.75
N LEU A 54 -10.83 -10.18 -4.92
CA LEU A 54 -10.12 -11.20 -4.15
C LEU A 54 -8.61 -11.07 -4.33
N TYR A 55 -7.87 -11.43 -3.30
CA TYR A 55 -6.41 -11.54 -3.34
C TYR A 55 -5.90 -12.26 -4.60
N SER A 56 -6.52 -13.39 -4.97
CA SER A 56 -6.13 -14.20 -6.12
C SER A 56 -6.51 -13.58 -7.48
N ASN A 57 -7.41 -12.60 -7.51
CA ASN A 57 -7.70 -11.86 -8.74
C ASN A 57 -6.56 -10.91 -9.11
N ILE A 58 -5.70 -10.58 -8.14
CA ILE A 58 -4.60 -9.61 -8.27
C ILE A 58 -3.26 -10.34 -8.21
N ILE A 59 -2.95 -10.98 -7.08
CA ILE A 59 -1.64 -11.59 -6.84
C ILE A 59 -1.54 -12.93 -7.59
N GLY A 60 -0.58 -12.99 -8.51
CA GLY A 60 -0.37 -14.10 -9.44
C GLY A 60 -1.18 -13.99 -10.74
N SER A 61 -2.05 -12.98 -10.86
CA SER A 61 -2.86 -12.77 -12.07
C SER A 61 -2.06 -12.10 -13.19
N SER A 62 -2.19 -12.61 -14.40
CA SER A 62 -1.67 -11.98 -15.62
C SER A 62 -2.37 -10.68 -15.99
N SER A 63 -3.56 -10.40 -15.41
CA SER A 63 -4.30 -9.16 -15.59
C SER A 63 -3.81 -8.02 -14.69
N ALA A 64 -2.93 -8.31 -13.71
CA ALA A 64 -2.38 -7.32 -12.78
C ALA A 64 -0.83 -7.30 -12.81
N PRO A 65 -0.19 -7.14 -13.96
CA PRO A 65 1.27 -7.26 -14.07
C PRO A 65 2.01 -6.16 -13.28
N TYR A 66 1.48 -4.94 -13.21
CA TYR A 66 2.10 -3.86 -12.47
C TYR A 66 2.02 -4.08 -10.95
N GLU A 67 0.85 -4.44 -10.43
CA GLU A 67 0.68 -4.73 -8.99
C GLU A 67 1.55 -5.93 -8.57
N ASN A 68 1.64 -6.98 -9.39
CA ASN A 68 2.53 -8.12 -9.13
C ASN A 68 4.01 -7.71 -9.13
N SER A 69 4.42 -6.86 -10.07
CA SER A 69 5.78 -6.32 -10.11
C SER A 69 6.07 -5.46 -8.87
N LEU A 70 5.13 -4.60 -8.48
CA LEU A 70 5.25 -3.75 -7.29
C LEU A 70 5.34 -4.60 -6.01
N ALA A 71 4.52 -5.63 -5.89
CA ALA A 71 4.57 -6.58 -4.79
C ALA A 71 5.91 -7.32 -4.71
N GLN A 72 6.54 -7.67 -5.85
CA GLN A 72 7.86 -8.30 -5.89
C GLN A 72 8.99 -7.35 -5.48
N GLN A 73 8.87 -6.09 -5.85
CA GLN A 73 9.87 -5.05 -5.57
C GLN A 73 9.73 -4.43 -4.18
N CYS A 74 8.60 -4.65 -3.51
CA CYS A 74 8.25 -4.05 -2.22
C CYS A 74 7.69 -5.10 -1.25
N GLY A 75 6.77 -4.67 -0.36
CA GLY A 75 6.13 -5.52 0.63
C GLY A 75 4.73 -5.96 0.22
N LEU A 76 4.37 -7.20 0.53
CA LEU A 76 3.04 -7.76 0.36
C LEU A 76 2.53 -8.35 1.67
N ALA A 77 1.39 -7.86 2.17
CA ALA A 77 0.63 -8.52 3.22
C ALA A 77 -0.12 -9.71 2.61
N THR A 78 0.33 -10.93 2.91
CA THR A 78 -0.25 -12.14 2.32
C THR A 78 -1.52 -12.60 3.03
N ASN A 79 -1.89 -11.93 4.13
CA ASN A 79 -3.02 -12.30 4.98
C ASN A 79 -3.76 -11.03 5.45
N TYR A 80 -4.28 -10.24 4.50
CA TYR A 80 -5.00 -9.00 4.75
C TYR A 80 -6.47 -9.14 4.32
N TYR A 81 -7.38 -8.58 5.11
CA TYR A 81 -8.83 -8.73 4.92
C TYR A 81 -9.57 -7.39 4.95
N GLY A 82 -10.61 -7.25 4.13
CA GLY A 82 -11.67 -6.30 4.36
C GLY A 82 -12.38 -6.60 5.69
N VAL A 83 -13.03 -5.60 6.27
CA VAL A 83 -13.71 -5.73 7.58
C VAL A 83 -15.09 -6.35 7.42
N THR A 84 -15.80 -5.98 6.35
CA THR A 84 -17.20 -6.40 6.10
C THR A 84 -17.56 -6.24 4.63
N HIS A 85 -18.84 -6.37 4.33
CA HIS A 85 -19.54 -6.01 3.10
C HIS A 85 -20.76 -5.16 3.45
N PRO A 86 -21.20 -4.21 2.58
CA PRO A 86 -20.61 -3.73 1.33
C PRO A 86 -19.45 -2.74 1.54
N SER A 87 -19.11 -1.97 0.48
CA SER A 87 -17.91 -1.10 0.42
C SER A 87 -17.86 -0.02 1.50
N LEU A 88 -18.90 0.81 1.64
CA LEU A 88 -18.86 2.00 2.51
C LEU A 88 -18.34 1.76 3.93
N PRO A 89 -18.83 0.77 4.70
CA PRO A 89 -18.30 0.52 6.05
C PRO A 89 -16.81 0.19 6.09
N ASN A 90 -16.20 -0.35 5.02
CA ASN A 90 -14.75 -0.56 4.92
C ASN A 90 -14.00 0.76 4.79
N TYR A 91 -14.50 1.71 3.99
CA TYR A 91 -13.93 3.06 3.89
C TYR A 91 -14.00 3.81 5.22
N ILE A 92 -15.13 3.68 5.94
CA ILE A 92 -15.26 4.27 7.28
C ILE A 92 -14.32 3.60 8.27
N ALA A 93 -14.13 2.27 8.20
CA ALA A 93 -13.18 1.53 9.03
C ALA A 93 -11.73 2.01 8.81
N LEU A 94 -11.32 2.25 7.54
CA LEU A 94 -10.02 2.82 7.19
C LEU A 94 -9.80 4.24 7.75
N ALA A 95 -10.88 4.99 7.94
CA ALA A 95 -10.81 6.38 8.37
C ALA A 95 -11.02 6.59 9.88
N ALA A 96 -11.84 5.75 10.54
CA ALA A 96 -12.29 5.97 11.91
C ALA A 96 -12.09 4.77 12.86
N GLY A 97 -11.54 3.66 12.38
CA GLY A 97 -11.34 2.45 13.20
C GLY A 97 -12.65 1.75 13.62
N THR A 98 -13.75 2.10 12.99
CA THR A 98 -15.08 1.52 13.23
C THR A 98 -15.89 1.60 11.95
N THR A 99 -16.85 0.69 11.75
CA THR A 99 -17.85 0.81 10.68
C THR A 99 -18.95 1.80 11.04
N ALA A 100 -18.94 2.35 12.26
CA ALA A 100 -20.00 3.21 12.82
C ALA A 100 -21.41 2.61 12.74
N GLY A 101 -21.52 1.27 12.69
CA GLY A 101 -22.79 0.56 12.55
C GLY A 101 -23.39 0.62 11.14
N ILE A 102 -22.66 1.12 10.15
CA ILE A 102 -23.09 1.17 8.74
C ILE A 102 -23.02 -0.23 8.14
N THR A 103 -24.09 -0.62 7.43
CA THR A 103 -24.26 -1.92 6.77
C THR A 103 -24.77 -1.80 5.33
N ASP A 104 -24.71 -0.60 4.76
CA ASP A 104 -25.15 -0.31 3.39
C ASP A 104 -24.27 0.76 2.73
N ASP A 105 -24.51 1.07 1.46
CA ASP A 105 -23.78 2.03 0.65
C ASP A 105 -24.50 3.39 0.47
N LYS A 106 -25.40 3.74 1.40
CA LYS A 106 -26.16 4.99 1.30
C LYS A 106 -25.26 6.22 1.46
N SER A 107 -25.70 7.32 0.85
CA SER A 107 -24.96 8.59 0.81
C SER A 107 -24.83 9.26 2.19
N PRO A 108 -23.96 10.30 2.32
CA PRO A 108 -23.80 11.08 3.55
C PRO A 108 -25.09 11.70 4.11
N ALA A 109 -26.15 11.85 3.31
CA ALA A 109 -27.43 12.30 3.78
C ALA A 109 -28.06 11.33 4.80
N TYR A 110 -27.78 10.02 4.65
CA TYR A 110 -28.27 8.96 5.54
C TYR A 110 -27.28 8.62 6.66
N HIS A 111 -25.97 8.79 6.42
CA HIS A 111 -24.90 8.45 7.35
C HIS A 111 -24.06 9.68 7.71
N ARG A 112 -24.57 10.53 8.60
CA ARG A 112 -23.88 11.72 9.09
C ARG A 112 -23.03 11.36 10.31
N LEU A 113 -21.74 11.21 10.12
CA LEU A 113 -20.83 10.80 11.17
C LEU A 113 -20.24 12.00 11.93
N THR A 114 -20.23 11.88 13.26
CA THR A 114 -19.54 12.81 14.17
C THR A 114 -18.33 12.16 14.84
N ASN A 115 -18.05 10.90 14.52
CA ASN A 115 -16.92 10.15 15.05
C ASN A 115 -15.59 10.86 14.73
N PRO A 116 -14.61 10.81 15.64
CA PRO A 116 -13.24 11.14 15.28
C PRO A 116 -12.76 10.28 14.09
N SER A 117 -11.98 10.87 13.21
CA SER A 117 -11.37 10.21 12.07
C SER A 117 -9.91 10.64 11.94
N ILE A 118 -9.11 9.88 11.20
CA ILE A 118 -7.72 10.26 10.93
C ILE A 118 -7.64 11.66 10.30
N PHE A 119 -8.63 12.06 9.51
CA PHE A 119 -8.73 13.41 8.94
C PHE A 119 -8.83 14.48 10.02
N SER A 120 -9.62 14.23 11.08
CA SER A 120 -9.76 15.17 12.21
C SER A 120 -8.52 15.17 13.10
N GLN A 121 -7.85 14.02 13.27
CA GLN A 121 -6.70 13.87 14.15
C GLN A 121 -5.44 14.57 13.64
N VAL A 122 -5.16 14.45 12.34
CA VAL A 122 -3.95 15.06 11.77
C VAL A 122 -4.04 16.59 11.63
N GLY A 123 -5.23 17.15 11.85
CA GLY A 123 -5.51 18.59 11.75
C GLY A 123 -5.94 19.03 10.35
N SER A 124 -6.75 20.09 10.31
CA SER A 124 -7.50 20.53 9.12
C SER A 124 -6.64 20.87 7.89
N SER A 125 -5.36 21.18 8.08
CA SER A 125 -4.44 21.52 6.98
C SER A 125 -3.46 20.40 6.64
N SER A 126 -3.54 19.23 7.29
CA SER A 126 -2.50 18.20 7.20
C SER A 126 -2.93 16.97 6.43
N TRP A 127 -4.11 16.94 5.84
CA TRP A 127 -4.60 15.84 5.02
C TRP A 127 -5.06 16.28 3.63
N ARG A 128 -5.14 15.33 2.74
CA ARG A 128 -5.73 15.47 1.39
C ARG A 128 -6.49 14.19 1.08
N SER A 129 -7.70 14.33 0.51
CA SER A 129 -8.43 13.26 -0.15
C SER A 129 -8.53 13.61 -1.63
N TYR A 130 -8.05 12.72 -2.49
CA TYR A 130 -8.13 12.83 -3.93
C TYR A 130 -9.16 11.84 -4.45
N GLN A 131 -10.20 12.33 -5.07
CA GLN A 131 -11.30 11.54 -5.60
C GLN A 131 -11.35 11.72 -7.12
N GLU A 132 -11.05 10.66 -7.87
CA GLU A 132 -11.09 10.76 -9.33
C GLU A 132 -12.52 10.93 -9.84
N SER A 133 -12.70 11.79 -10.82
CA SER A 133 -14.00 12.15 -11.41
C SER A 133 -14.98 12.87 -10.49
N MET A 134 -14.59 13.25 -9.27
CA MET A 134 -15.41 14.09 -8.41
C MET A 134 -15.55 15.48 -9.06
N PRO A 135 -16.78 16.03 -9.21
CA PRO A 135 -16.98 17.28 -9.98
C PRO A 135 -16.57 18.56 -9.24
N PHE A 136 -16.65 18.55 -7.90
CA PHE A 136 -16.26 19.68 -7.06
C PHE A 136 -15.87 19.19 -5.66
N ASN A 137 -15.18 20.03 -4.89
CA ASN A 137 -14.67 19.67 -3.58
C ASN A 137 -15.79 19.22 -2.62
N CYS A 138 -15.52 18.11 -1.88
CA CYS A 138 -16.44 17.58 -0.87
C CYS A 138 -17.85 17.30 -1.43
N ASP A 139 -17.94 16.71 -2.62
CA ASP A 139 -19.23 16.31 -3.20
C ASP A 139 -19.85 15.19 -2.38
N LEU A 140 -21.09 15.39 -1.95
CA LEU A 140 -21.85 14.47 -1.09
C LEU A 140 -22.77 13.52 -1.87
N SER A 141 -22.65 13.50 -3.20
CA SER A 141 -23.52 12.77 -4.10
C SER A 141 -22.72 12.01 -5.16
N ASN A 142 -23.28 10.91 -5.67
CA ASN A 142 -22.71 10.26 -6.84
C ASN A 142 -22.77 11.16 -8.07
N SER A 143 -21.74 11.14 -8.92
CA SER A 143 -21.70 11.90 -10.16
C SER A 143 -20.86 11.19 -11.22
N GLY A 144 -21.50 10.74 -12.31
CA GLY A 144 -20.82 9.97 -13.35
C GLY A 144 -20.08 8.76 -12.77
N SER A 145 -18.77 8.70 -12.95
CA SER A 145 -17.91 7.65 -12.42
C SER A 145 -17.41 7.89 -10.99
N TYR A 146 -17.76 9.01 -10.37
CA TYR A 146 -17.47 9.26 -8.95
C TYR A 146 -18.55 8.62 -8.08
N ALA A 147 -18.14 7.76 -7.15
CA ALA A 147 -19.01 7.14 -6.17
C ALA A 147 -18.73 7.71 -4.77
N VAL A 148 -19.70 8.42 -4.18
CA VAL A 148 -19.53 9.04 -2.87
C VAL A 148 -19.27 8.01 -1.76
N LYS A 149 -19.77 6.78 -1.90
CA LYS A 149 -19.51 5.68 -0.97
C LYS A 149 -18.02 5.32 -0.84
N HIS A 150 -17.20 5.65 -1.84
CA HIS A 150 -15.75 5.47 -1.84
C HIS A 150 -14.99 6.68 -1.29
N ASN A 151 -15.70 7.73 -0.86
CA ASN A 151 -15.12 8.95 -0.31
C ASN A 151 -15.43 9.08 1.20
N PRO A 152 -14.61 8.51 2.10
CA PRO A 152 -14.93 8.54 3.52
C PRO A 152 -14.96 9.95 4.11
N ALA A 153 -14.17 10.91 3.59
CA ALA A 153 -14.14 12.29 4.10
C ALA A 153 -15.51 12.98 4.00
N ALA A 154 -16.31 12.61 2.99
CA ALA A 154 -17.65 13.16 2.75
C ALA A 154 -18.67 12.82 3.85
N TYR A 155 -18.43 11.78 4.65
CA TYR A 155 -19.38 11.32 5.68
C TYR A 155 -19.21 12.01 7.03
N PHE A 156 -18.04 12.57 7.34
CA PHE A 156 -17.75 13.18 8.63
C PHE A 156 -18.18 14.65 8.69
N THR A 157 -19.21 14.93 9.49
CA THR A 157 -19.79 16.28 9.61
C THR A 157 -18.92 17.23 10.44
N ASN A 158 -18.12 16.68 11.36
CA ASN A 158 -17.20 17.44 12.22
C ASN A 158 -15.96 18.01 11.47
N ILE A 159 -15.72 17.56 10.23
CA ILE A 159 -14.65 18.12 9.38
C ILE A 159 -15.20 18.81 8.12
N ARG A 160 -16.47 19.15 8.06
CA ARG A 160 -17.16 19.65 6.86
C ARG A 160 -16.44 20.85 6.20
N THR A 161 -16.00 21.82 7.00
CA THR A 161 -15.25 22.97 6.49
C THR A 161 -13.92 22.53 5.86
N ALA A 162 -13.18 21.65 6.55
CA ALA A 162 -11.92 21.11 6.04
C ALA A 162 -12.13 20.19 4.81
N CYS A 163 -13.25 19.48 4.75
CA CYS A 163 -13.65 18.68 3.57
C CYS A 163 -13.72 19.57 2.32
N GLY A 164 -14.39 20.72 2.38
CA GLY A 164 -14.46 21.68 1.26
C GLY A 164 -13.09 22.19 0.77
N GLN A 165 -12.05 22.07 1.59
CA GLN A 165 -10.70 22.51 1.26
C GLN A 165 -9.77 21.39 0.85
N ASN A 166 -9.96 20.18 1.40
CA ASN A 166 -8.97 19.10 1.33
C ASN A 166 -9.46 17.86 0.59
N ASP A 167 -10.76 17.65 0.49
CA ASP A 167 -11.36 16.58 -0.30
C ASP A 167 -11.68 17.13 -1.68
N VAL A 168 -10.84 16.79 -2.65
CA VAL A 168 -10.80 17.49 -3.94
C VAL A 168 -10.77 16.51 -5.12
N PRO A 169 -11.25 16.92 -6.29
CA PRO A 169 -11.02 16.16 -7.53
C PRO A 169 -9.55 15.81 -7.70
N LEU A 170 -9.26 14.58 -8.16
CA LEU A 170 -7.88 14.16 -8.42
C LEU A 170 -7.28 14.95 -9.58
N PRO A 171 -6.25 15.79 -9.36
CA PRO A 171 -5.63 16.55 -10.44
C PRO A 171 -4.66 15.68 -11.26
N SER A 172 -4.30 16.12 -12.45
CA SER A 172 -3.29 15.45 -13.29
C SER A 172 -1.91 15.36 -12.62
N THR A 173 -1.57 16.35 -11.79
CA THR A 173 -0.33 16.45 -11.02
C THR A 173 -0.64 16.59 -9.52
N PRO A 174 -0.93 15.48 -8.81
CA PRO A 174 -1.24 15.52 -7.37
C PRO A 174 0.00 15.85 -6.53
N SER A 175 -0.22 16.54 -5.41
CA SER A 175 0.81 16.80 -4.39
C SER A 175 0.66 15.82 -3.23
N PHE A 176 1.77 15.29 -2.73
CA PHE A 176 1.83 14.37 -1.59
C PHE A 176 2.49 14.99 -0.35
N SER A 177 2.52 16.32 -0.26
CA SER A 177 3.13 17.08 0.84
C SER A 177 2.30 17.10 2.13
N ARG A 178 1.09 16.57 2.12
CA ARG A 178 0.26 16.46 3.33
C ARG A 178 0.66 15.22 4.12
N LYS A 179 0.54 15.29 5.45
CA LYS A 179 0.86 14.16 6.35
C LYS A 179 0.06 12.91 6.00
N TYR A 180 -1.22 13.07 5.67
CA TYR A 180 -2.10 11.97 5.27
C TYR A 180 -2.75 12.25 3.93
N THR A 181 -2.62 11.35 2.98
CA THR A 181 -3.29 11.44 1.67
C THR A 181 -4.09 10.17 1.44
N PHE A 182 -5.37 10.33 1.15
CA PHE A 182 -6.29 9.25 0.75
C PHE A 182 -6.63 9.42 -0.72
N VAL A 183 -6.58 8.34 -1.49
CA VAL A 183 -6.82 8.38 -2.94
C VAL A 183 -7.79 7.28 -3.31
N THR A 184 -8.85 7.66 -4.02
CA THR A 184 -9.79 6.71 -4.62
C THR A 184 -9.89 6.98 -6.11
N PRO A 185 -9.57 6.00 -6.96
CA PRO A 185 -9.86 6.08 -8.38
C PRO A 185 -11.38 6.10 -8.64
N ASN A 186 -11.79 6.44 -9.85
CA ASN A 186 -13.21 6.35 -10.23
C ASN A 186 -13.66 4.89 -10.42
N LEU A 187 -14.96 4.65 -10.53
CA LEU A 187 -15.58 3.31 -10.62
C LEU A 187 -14.98 2.40 -11.70
N CYS A 188 -14.37 2.96 -12.74
CA CYS A 188 -13.69 2.16 -13.75
C CYS A 188 -12.24 1.85 -13.35
N HIS A 189 -11.53 2.85 -12.85
CA HIS A 189 -10.12 2.72 -12.54
C HIS A 189 -9.86 2.02 -11.18
N ASP A 190 -10.83 2.04 -10.27
CA ASP A 190 -10.77 1.28 -9.02
C ASP A 190 -11.07 -0.22 -9.20
N MET A 191 -11.46 -0.65 -10.41
CA MET A 191 -11.86 -2.01 -10.80
C MET A 191 -13.30 -2.41 -10.43
N HIS A 192 -14.11 -1.51 -9.85
CA HIS A 192 -15.51 -1.81 -9.52
C HIS A 192 -16.30 -2.18 -10.78
N ASP A 193 -16.38 -1.26 -11.75
CA ASP A 193 -17.16 -1.42 -12.99
C ASP A 193 -16.32 -1.93 -14.17
N CYS A 194 -14.98 -1.89 -14.08
CA CYS A 194 -14.10 -2.28 -15.17
C CYS A 194 -13.18 -3.46 -14.77
N SER A 195 -12.37 -3.90 -15.73
CA SER A 195 -11.49 -5.04 -15.55
C SER A 195 -10.31 -4.75 -14.62
N VAL A 196 -9.73 -5.82 -14.04
CA VAL A 196 -8.46 -5.74 -13.29
C VAL A 196 -7.37 -5.06 -14.12
N SER A 197 -7.26 -5.41 -15.41
CA SER A 197 -6.24 -4.82 -16.29
C SER A 197 -6.42 -3.31 -16.51
N THR A 198 -7.64 -2.80 -16.43
CA THR A 198 -7.91 -1.36 -16.50
C THR A 198 -7.38 -0.63 -15.26
N GLY A 199 -7.66 -1.15 -14.08
CA GLY A 199 -7.16 -0.57 -12.83
C GLY A 199 -5.64 -0.73 -12.66
N ASP A 200 -5.09 -1.89 -13.04
CA ASP A 200 -3.63 -2.12 -13.05
C ASP A 200 -2.90 -1.11 -13.96
N ALA A 201 -3.46 -0.83 -15.15
CA ALA A 201 -2.93 0.18 -16.06
C ALA A 201 -3.02 1.60 -15.46
N TRP A 202 -4.11 1.92 -14.76
CA TRP A 202 -4.24 3.19 -14.04
C TRP A 202 -3.18 3.29 -12.93
N LEU A 203 -3.02 2.26 -12.11
CA LEU A 203 -1.98 2.20 -11.06
C LEU A 203 -0.58 2.36 -11.64
N LYS A 204 -0.29 1.71 -12.78
CA LYS A 204 0.97 1.87 -13.50
C LYS A 204 1.26 3.32 -13.91
N SER A 205 0.22 4.11 -14.16
CA SER A 205 0.35 5.53 -14.50
C SER A 205 0.39 6.43 -13.26
N PHE A 206 -0.28 6.05 -12.19
CA PHE A 206 -0.49 6.88 -11.00
C PHE A 206 0.60 6.70 -9.94
N VAL A 207 0.94 5.47 -9.57
CA VAL A 207 1.94 5.18 -8.51
C VAL A 207 3.29 5.84 -8.78
N PRO A 208 3.83 5.88 -10.02
CA PRO A 208 5.05 6.62 -10.31
C PRO A 208 5.02 8.11 -9.92
N LYS A 209 3.84 8.76 -9.91
CA LYS A 209 3.71 10.15 -9.45
C LYS A 209 3.97 10.27 -7.95
N ILE A 210 3.55 9.27 -7.15
CA ILE A 210 3.83 9.19 -5.72
C ILE A 210 5.35 8.97 -5.51
N LEU A 211 5.93 8.01 -6.22
CA LEU A 211 7.34 7.65 -6.13
C LEU A 211 8.29 8.79 -6.57
N ALA A 212 7.82 9.64 -7.48
CA ALA A 212 8.55 10.83 -7.93
C ALA A 212 8.42 12.02 -6.98
N SER A 213 7.55 11.98 -5.98
CA SER A 213 7.37 13.08 -5.02
C SER A 213 8.63 13.33 -4.19
N THR A 214 8.80 14.56 -3.73
CA THR A 214 9.90 14.94 -2.83
C THR A 214 9.85 14.12 -1.54
N GLU A 215 8.67 13.90 -1.00
CA GLU A 215 8.43 13.18 0.25
C GLU A 215 8.88 11.71 0.14
N TYR A 216 8.58 11.05 -0.98
CA TYR A 216 9.02 9.67 -1.22
C TYR A 216 10.55 9.59 -1.43
N ARG A 217 11.10 10.45 -2.29
CA ARG A 217 12.55 10.47 -2.58
C ARG A 217 13.39 10.80 -1.35
N ASN A 218 12.88 11.66 -0.47
CA ASN A 218 13.53 11.95 0.81
C ASN A 218 13.41 10.77 1.80
N GLY A 219 12.55 9.82 1.54
CA GLY A 219 12.33 8.65 2.38
C GLY A 219 11.27 8.84 3.45
N ASN A 220 10.50 9.91 3.42
CA ASN A 220 9.56 10.27 4.47
C ASN A 220 8.13 9.79 4.23
N LEU A 221 7.86 9.17 3.07
CA LEU A 221 6.53 8.73 2.67
C LEU A 221 6.45 7.20 2.54
N VAL A 222 5.38 6.63 3.08
CA VAL A 222 4.95 5.24 2.83
C VAL A 222 3.63 5.24 2.08
N LEU A 223 3.52 4.36 1.08
CA LEU A 223 2.29 4.09 0.34
C LEU A 223 1.72 2.73 0.75
N PHE A 224 0.44 2.70 1.09
CA PHE A 224 -0.38 1.49 1.18
C PHE A 224 -1.33 1.45 -0.01
N LEU A 225 -1.20 0.43 -0.85
CA LEU A 225 -2.14 0.11 -1.91
C LEU A 225 -2.96 -1.09 -1.47
N THR A 226 -4.26 -0.93 -1.33
CA THR A 226 -5.17 -1.96 -0.81
C THR A 226 -6.49 -1.98 -1.57
N PHE A 227 -7.33 -2.97 -1.28
CA PHE A 227 -8.72 -3.07 -1.72
C PHE A 227 -9.63 -2.94 -0.51
N ASP A 228 -10.81 -2.38 -0.70
CA ASP A 228 -11.81 -2.21 0.37
C ASP A 228 -12.35 -3.55 0.87
N GLU A 229 -12.75 -4.40 -0.06
CA GLU A 229 -13.30 -5.73 0.18
C GLU A 229 -13.04 -6.66 -1.01
N SER A 230 -13.33 -7.93 -0.84
CA SER A 230 -13.36 -8.89 -1.95
C SER A 230 -14.73 -8.93 -2.61
N ASN A 231 -14.82 -9.51 -3.79
CA ASN A 231 -16.09 -9.81 -4.47
C ASN A 231 -16.70 -11.16 -4.05
N SER A 232 -16.31 -11.72 -2.91
CA SER A 232 -16.74 -13.04 -2.44
C SER A 232 -17.16 -13.01 -0.99
N SER A 233 -18.35 -13.53 -0.70
CA SER A 233 -18.82 -13.76 0.66
C SER A 233 -18.08 -14.87 1.42
N ALA A 234 -17.36 -15.74 0.72
CA ALA A 234 -16.63 -16.87 1.33
C ALA A 234 -15.27 -16.46 1.92
N SER A 235 -14.68 -15.39 1.43
CA SER A 235 -13.39 -14.89 1.92
C SER A 235 -13.27 -13.41 1.60
N ASN A 236 -13.05 -12.57 2.62
CA ASN A 236 -12.81 -11.14 2.43
C ASN A 236 -11.31 -10.82 2.37
N ARG A 237 -10.49 -11.76 1.88
CA ARG A 237 -9.05 -11.59 1.73
C ARG A 237 -8.73 -10.77 0.48
N VAL A 238 -7.99 -9.67 0.66
CA VAL A 238 -7.64 -8.73 -0.40
C VAL A 238 -6.13 -8.52 -0.51
N ALA A 239 -5.66 -8.05 -1.66
CA ALA A 239 -4.26 -7.70 -1.85
C ALA A 239 -3.95 -6.37 -1.14
N THR A 240 -2.81 -6.34 -0.40
CA THR A 240 -2.32 -5.10 0.21
C THR A 240 -0.81 -5.03 0.04
N ILE A 241 -0.37 -4.04 -0.73
CA ILE A 241 1.04 -3.81 -1.06
C ILE A 241 1.54 -2.61 -0.26
N VAL A 242 2.69 -2.75 0.37
CA VAL A 242 3.33 -1.70 1.17
C VAL A 242 4.60 -1.24 0.45
N VAL A 243 4.63 0.03 0.08
CA VAL A 243 5.72 0.62 -0.70
C VAL A 243 6.39 1.70 0.13
N GLY A 244 7.65 1.47 0.47
CA GLY A 244 8.42 2.41 1.27
C GLY A 244 9.93 2.19 1.12
N PRO A 245 10.74 3.23 1.26
CA PRO A 245 12.19 3.14 1.07
C PRO A 245 12.90 2.16 2.00
N THR A 246 12.35 1.87 3.19
CA THR A 246 12.93 0.90 4.13
C THR A 246 12.36 -0.49 4.01
N VAL A 247 11.28 -0.68 3.22
CA VAL A 247 10.66 -1.99 3.00
C VAL A 247 11.57 -2.83 2.11
N PRO A 248 12.16 -3.94 2.60
CA PRO A 248 13.02 -4.76 1.75
C PRO A 248 12.24 -5.34 0.57
N ALA A 249 12.88 -5.39 -0.60
CA ALA A 249 12.29 -5.97 -1.78
C ALA A 249 11.88 -7.43 -1.53
N GLY A 250 10.70 -7.79 -1.99
CA GLY A 250 10.17 -9.14 -1.83
C GLY A 250 9.66 -9.50 -0.43
N THR A 251 9.54 -8.53 0.49
CA THR A 251 8.99 -8.77 1.83
C THR A 251 7.58 -9.38 1.74
N ARG A 252 7.37 -10.47 2.48
CA ARG A 252 6.06 -11.16 2.60
C ARG A 252 5.72 -11.31 4.07
N VAL A 253 4.59 -10.71 4.47
CA VAL A 253 4.12 -10.75 5.86
C VAL A 253 2.83 -11.53 5.93
N SER A 254 2.82 -12.63 6.69
CA SER A 254 1.67 -13.53 6.87
C SER A 254 0.85 -13.25 8.13
N THR A 255 1.25 -12.28 8.95
CA THR A 255 0.45 -11.78 10.06
C THR A 255 -0.92 -11.35 9.54
N SER A 256 -1.98 -11.71 10.27
CA SER A 256 -3.34 -11.31 9.92
C SER A 256 -3.52 -9.81 10.15
N PHE A 257 -3.91 -9.10 9.10
CA PHE A 257 -4.19 -7.67 9.09
C PHE A 257 -5.57 -7.39 8.50
N ASN A 258 -6.08 -6.20 8.78
CA ASN A 258 -7.30 -5.66 8.18
C ASN A 258 -7.23 -4.11 8.13
N HIS A 259 -8.32 -3.45 7.76
CA HIS A 259 -8.39 -1.99 7.68
C HIS A 259 -8.07 -1.29 9.00
N TYR A 260 -8.41 -1.88 10.14
CA TYR A 260 -8.03 -1.35 11.45
C TYR A 260 -6.51 -1.42 11.67
N SER A 261 -5.83 -2.45 11.14
CA SER A 261 -4.37 -2.58 11.19
C SER A 261 -3.68 -1.50 10.35
N LEU A 262 -4.22 -1.18 9.17
CA LEU A 262 -3.71 -0.11 8.30
C LEU A 262 -3.89 1.26 8.95
N LEU A 263 -5.08 1.53 9.51
CA LEU A 263 -5.33 2.75 10.26
C LEU A 263 -4.39 2.87 11.46
N ARG A 264 -4.26 1.81 12.29
CA ARG A 264 -3.32 1.78 13.42
C ARG A 264 -1.89 2.11 13.03
N THR A 265 -1.47 1.58 11.87
CA THR A 265 -0.14 1.83 11.31
C THR A 265 0.03 3.29 10.90
N SER A 266 -0.96 3.84 10.21
CA SER A 266 -0.99 5.24 9.78
C SER A 266 -0.96 6.19 10.98
N GLU A 267 -1.79 5.94 11.99
CA GLU A 267 -1.82 6.70 13.25
C GLU A 267 -0.47 6.70 13.96
N SER A 268 0.14 5.51 14.06
CA SER A 268 1.47 5.35 14.70
C SER A 268 2.57 6.09 13.95
N ILE A 269 2.55 6.09 12.62
CA ILE A 269 3.50 6.83 11.77
C ILE A 269 3.32 8.33 11.95
N LEU A 270 2.07 8.79 11.99
CA LEU A 270 1.74 10.22 12.06
C LEU A 270 1.78 10.79 13.47
N GLY A 271 2.01 9.95 14.49
CA GLY A 271 2.12 10.36 15.88
C GLY A 271 0.79 10.84 16.46
N VAL A 272 -0.34 10.28 15.99
CA VAL A 272 -1.68 10.58 16.52
C VAL A 272 -2.22 9.39 17.34
N PRO A 273 -3.15 9.62 18.30
CA PRO A 273 -3.76 8.55 19.08
C PRO A 273 -4.52 7.55 18.19
N CYS A 274 -4.64 6.30 18.64
CA CYS A 274 -5.44 5.31 17.93
C CYS A 274 -6.95 5.56 18.08
N LEU A 275 -7.72 5.13 17.07
CA LEU A 275 -9.18 5.22 17.01
C LEU A 275 -9.85 3.86 17.13
N SER A 276 -10.81 3.75 18.04
CA SER A 276 -11.72 2.60 18.15
C SER A 276 -11.01 1.23 18.05
N ASN A 277 -11.42 0.36 17.10
CA ASN A 277 -10.84 -0.96 16.92
C ASN A 277 -9.37 -0.93 16.44
N ALA A 278 -8.91 0.19 15.86
CA ALA A 278 -7.50 0.33 15.50
C ALA A 278 -6.59 0.25 16.73
N CYS A 279 -7.07 0.63 17.93
CA CYS A 279 -6.29 0.53 19.17
C CYS A 279 -5.92 -0.91 19.54
N ASN A 280 -6.76 -1.87 19.16
CA ASN A 280 -6.56 -3.29 19.42
C ASN A 280 -5.99 -4.06 18.22
N ALA A 281 -5.85 -3.38 17.07
CA ALA A 281 -5.36 -4.01 15.86
C ALA A 281 -3.82 -4.08 15.83
N THR A 282 -3.32 -5.14 15.22
CA THR A 282 -1.87 -5.31 15.00
C THR A 282 -1.36 -4.29 14.00
N SER A 283 -0.36 -3.50 14.40
CA SER A 283 0.32 -2.57 13.50
C SER A 283 1.17 -3.32 12.47
N MET A 284 1.19 -2.83 11.23
CA MET A 284 1.99 -3.39 10.15
C MET A 284 3.46 -2.94 10.20
N ARG A 285 3.84 -2.00 11.10
CA ARG A 285 5.16 -1.37 11.13
C ARG A 285 6.32 -2.36 11.19
N SER A 286 6.30 -3.27 12.17
CA SER A 286 7.41 -4.22 12.38
C SER A 286 7.58 -5.19 11.21
N GLY A 287 6.47 -5.66 10.64
CA GLY A 287 6.49 -6.59 9.51
C GLY A 287 7.04 -5.98 8.21
N PHE A 288 6.89 -4.66 8.04
CA PHE A 288 7.31 -3.96 6.83
C PHE A 288 8.47 -2.98 7.06
N HIS A 289 9.10 -2.98 8.22
CA HIS A 289 10.24 -2.11 8.55
C HIS A 289 9.92 -0.60 8.41
N LEU A 290 8.72 -0.18 8.88
CA LEU A 290 8.23 1.21 8.80
C LEU A 290 8.57 2.03 10.05
#